data_bf8637249ba92229869802c92ea711ed
#
_entry.id   bf8637249ba92229869802c92ea711ed
#
_cell.length_a   1.000
_cell.length_b   1.000
_cell.length_c   1.000
_cell.angle_alpha   90.00
_cell.angle_beta   90.00
_cell.angle_gamma   90.00
#
_symmetry.space_group_name_H-M   'P 1'
#
loop_
_entity.id
_entity.type
_entity.pdbx_description
1 polymer ?
#
loop_
_entity_poly.entity_id
_entity_poly.type
_entity_poly.pdbx_seq_one_letter_code
_entity_poly.pdbx_strand_id
1 'polypeptide(L)'
;MPTDPLFAPIKDAEHREVGGVQLDTVRTGDARVKRAIYPVGFRWSKNMKPISGTDMCMHAHVGFLVSGRIHMEFADGCVKEFVAPQVVMIEPGHDGWVEGNAPAVLIEFDFEGDTAKKCGLPTAHKH
;
A
#
# COMPACT_ATOMS: atom_id res chain seq x y z
N MET A 1 -4.48 28.88 -3.84
CA MET A 1 -3.62 28.04 -3.02
C MET A 1 -3.05 26.93 -3.89
N PRO A 2 -1.74 26.73 -3.90
CA PRO A 2 -1.19 25.58 -4.61
C PRO A 2 -1.67 24.30 -3.94
N THR A 3 -2.04 23.33 -4.76
CA THR A 3 -2.41 22.00 -4.27
C THR A 3 -1.14 21.17 -4.06
N ASP A 4 -1.04 20.51 -2.91
CA ASP A 4 0.08 19.62 -2.63
C ASP A 4 0.06 18.46 -3.64
N PRO A 5 1.13 18.27 -4.43
CA PRO A 5 1.17 17.19 -5.44
C PRO A 5 0.94 15.79 -4.86
N LEU A 6 1.22 15.59 -3.58
CA LEU A 6 0.98 14.30 -2.93
C LEU A 6 -0.52 13.96 -2.84
N PHE A 7 -1.38 14.96 -2.89
CA PHE A 7 -2.83 14.79 -2.73
C PHE A 7 -3.63 15.28 -3.93
N ALA A 8 -2.97 15.92 -4.90
CA ALA A 8 -3.64 16.44 -6.09
C ALA A 8 -4.10 15.29 -7.00
N PRO A 9 -5.18 15.49 -7.78
CA PRO A 9 -5.58 14.51 -8.78
C PRO A 9 -4.44 14.21 -9.75
N ILE A 10 -4.27 12.93 -10.07
CA ILE A 10 -3.25 12.48 -11.02
C ILE A 10 -3.86 12.43 -12.41
N LYS A 11 -3.17 13.04 -13.38
CA LYS A 11 -3.60 13.05 -14.78
C LYS A 11 -3.75 11.61 -15.29
N ASP A 12 -4.86 11.34 -15.95
CA ASP A 12 -5.19 10.04 -16.58
C ASP A 12 -5.38 8.89 -15.61
N ALA A 13 -5.45 9.16 -14.30
CA ALA A 13 -5.63 8.11 -13.31
C ALA A 13 -7.10 7.72 -13.16
N GLU A 14 -7.34 6.44 -12.93
CA GLU A 14 -8.60 5.94 -12.41
C GLU A 14 -8.59 6.14 -10.90
N HIS A 15 -9.56 6.86 -10.37
CA HIS A 15 -9.69 7.12 -8.94
C HIS A 15 -10.72 6.16 -8.32
N ARG A 16 -10.32 5.52 -7.21
CA ARG A 16 -11.21 4.66 -6.42
C ARG A 16 -11.00 4.92 -4.94
N GLU A 17 -12.03 4.67 -4.17
CA GLU A 17 -11.93 4.69 -2.71
C GLU A 17 -12.41 3.33 -2.17
N VAL A 18 -11.56 2.64 -1.42
CA VAL A 18 -11.84 1.32 -0.87
C VAL A 18 -11.38 1.28 0.58
N GLY A 19 -12.31 1.01 1.51
CA GLY A 19 -11.98 0.92 2.93
C GLY A 19 -11.37 2.18 3.53
N GLY A 20 -11.71 3.35 2.97
CA GLY A 20 -11.14 4.63 3.36
C GLY A 20 -9.82 4.98 2.65
N VAL A 21 -9.23 4.03 1.94
CA VAL A 21 -8.00 4.27 1.16
C VAL A 21 -8.37 4.88 -0.18
N GLN A 22 -7.69 5.96 -0.55
CA GLN A 22 -7.85 6.60 -1.86
C GLN A 22 -6.79 6.06 -2.80
N LEU A 23 -7.23 5.50 -3.94
CA LEU A 23 -6.36 4.87 -4.93
C LEU A 23 -6.47 5.59 -6.25
N ASP A 24 -5.36 6.06 -6.76
CA ASP A 24 -5.23 6.65 -8.09
C ASP A 24 -4.27 5.79 -8.90
N THR A 25 -4.76 5.21 -10.00
CA THR A 25 -4.04 4.18 -10.75
C THR A 25 -3.91 4.56 -12.21
N VAL A 26 -2.70 4.46 -12.75
CA VAL A 26 -2.40 4.61 -14.18
C VAL A 26 -1.77 3.31 -14.67
N ARG A 27 -2.29 2.75 -15.77
CA ARG A 27 -1.69 1.58 -16.42
C ARG A 27 -0.54 2.01 -17.30
N THR A 28 0.56 1.27 -17.22
CA THR A 28 1.77 1.53 -18.00
C THR A 28 2.28 0.20 -18.60
N GLY A 29 1.73 -0.19 -19.74
CA GLY A 29 2.01 -1.53 -20.29
C GLY A 29 1.38 -2.61 -19.42
N ASP A 30 2.18 -3.59 -18.97
CA ASP A 30 1.72 -4.67 -18.10
C ASP A 30 1.67 -4.27 -16.62
N ALA A 31 2.24 -3.12 -16.29
CA ALA A 31 2.31 -2.64 -14.91
C ALA A 31 1.25 -1.58 -14.63
N ARG A 32 1.07 -1.32 -13.36
CA ARG A 32 0.30 -0.18 -12.87
C ARG A 32 1.17 0.65 -11.96
N VAL A 33 1.04 1.98 -12.05
CA VAL A 33 1.59 2.90 -11.04
C VAL A 33 0.42 3.42 -10.24
N LYS A 34 0.47 3.26 -8.92
CA LYS A 34 -0.62 3.64 -8.03
C LYS A 34 -0.12 4.60 -6.97
N ARG A 35 -0.96 5.57 -6.64
CA ARG A 35 -0.80 6.31 -5.40
C ARG A 35 -1.89 5.88 -4.44
N ALA A 36 -1.49 5.35 -3.28
CA ALA A 36 -2.41 4.98 -2.22
C ALA A 36 -2.26 6.00 -1.08
N ILE A 37 -3.39 6.59 -0.67
CA ILE A 37 -3.45 7.49 0.49
C ILE A 37 -4.22 6.76 1.57
N TYR A 38 -3.51 6.35 2.61
CA TYR A 38 -4.08 5.66 3.77
C TYR A 38 -4.41 6.69 4.84
N PRO A 39 -5.68 6.78 5.29
CA PRO A 39 -6.06 7.80 6.26
C PRO A 39 -5.49 7.52 7.65
N VAL A 40 -5.45 8.56 8.47
CA VAL A 40 -5.15 8.41 9.89
C VAL A 40 -6.12 7.41 10.50
N GLY A 41 -5.59 6.49 11.32
CA GLY A 41 -6.40 5.45 11.96
C GLY A 41 -6.69 4.23 11.08
N PHE A 42 -6.19 4.20 9.85
CA PHE A 42 -6.36 3.04 8.97
C PHE A 42 -5.69 1.81 9.58
N ARG A 43 -6.41 0.68 9.52
CA ARG A 43 -5.86 -0.65 9.79
C ARG A 43 -6.50 -1.65 8.82
N TRP A 44 -5.68 -2.39 8.11
CA TRP A 44 -6.17 -3.31 7.06
C TRP A 44 -7.18 -4.33 7.61
N SER A 45 -6.89 -4.93 8.76
CA SER A 45 -7.78 -5.94 9.35
C SER A 45 -9.13 -5.39 9.78
N LYS A 46 -9.23 -4.08 10.00
CA LYS A 46 -10.47 -3.40 10.35
C LYS A 46 -11.20 -2.86 9.12
N ASN A 47 -10.48 -2.23 8.20
CA ASN A 47 -11.06 -1.46 7.10
C ASN A 47 -11.18 -2.24 5.80
N MET A 48 -10.26 -3.17 5.54
CA MET A 48 -10.17 -3.90 4.27
C MET A 48 -10.53 -5.38 4.38
N LYS A 49 -10.23 -6.02 5.49
CA LYS A 49 -10.51 -7.44 5.69
C LYS A 49 -11.98 -7.81 5.43
N PRO A 50 -12.98 -7.03 5.90
CA PRO A 50 -14.37 -7.35 5.60
C PRO A 50 -14.71 -7.30 4.11
N ILE A 51 -13.94 -6.55 3.32
CA ILE A 51 -14.14 -6.40 1.88
C ILE A 51 -13.40 -7.50 1.12
N SER A 52 -12.15 -7.81 1.52
CA SER A 52 -11.28 -8.73 0.80
C SER A 52 -11.66 -10.20 0.96
N GLY A 53 -12.23 -10.57 2.10
CA GLY A 53 -12.56 -11.95 2.43
C GLY A 53 -11.36 -12.83 2.79
N THR A 54 -10.18 -12.26 2.95
CA THR A 54 -8.97 -12.98 3.38
C THR A 54 -8.58 -12.59 4.80
N ASP A 55 -7.86 -13.45 5.52
CA ASP A 55 -7.42 -13.16 6.89
C ASP A 55 -6.32 -12.12 6.94
N MET A 56 -5.47 -12.09 5.93
CA MET A 56 -4.36 -11.15 5.79
C MET A 56 -4.40 -10.51 4.41
N CYS A 57 -3.74 -9.36 4.28
CA CYS A 57 -3.55 -8.74 2.97
C CYS A 57 -2.59 -9.60 2.14
N MET A 58 -3.09 -10.12 1.03
CA MET A 58 -2.32 -10.98 0.13
C MET A 58 -1.70 -10.21 -1.03
N HIS A 59 -1.73 -8.89 -0.97
CA HIS A 59 -1.15 -8.02 -1.98
C HIS A 59 0.31 -7.70 -1.64
N ALA A 60 1.22 -7.91 -2.59
CA ALA A 60 2.60 -7.47 -2.44
C ALA A 60 2.70 -5.98 -2.72
N HIS A 61 3.52 -5.28 -1.94
CA HIS A 61 3.75 -3.85 -2.12
C HIS A 61 5.21 -3.59 -2.48
N VAL A 62 5.42 -2.98 -3.64
CA VAL A 62 6.75 -2.52 -4.08
C VAL A 62 6.60 -1.06 -4.47
N GLY A 63 7.35 -0.17 -3.82
CA GLY A 63 7.22 1.23 -4.12
C GLY A 63 7.99 2.13 -3.18
N PHE A 64 7.47 3.33 -3.01
CA PHE A 64 8.13 4.38 -2.24
C PHE A 64 7.12 5.04 -1.30
N LEU A 65 7.39 4.95 -0.01
CA LEU A 65 6.60 5.67 1.00
C LEU A 65 7.07 7.11 1.03
N VAL A 66 6.24 8.02 0.53
CA VAL A 66 6.62 9.43 0.35
C VAL A 66 6.20 10.31 1.51
N SER A 67 5.22 9.86 2.32
CA SER A 67 4.75 10.60 3.48
C SER A 67 4.14 9.65 4.49
N GLY A 68 4.29 9.97 5.77
CA GLY A 68 3.68 9.21 6.85
C GLY A 68 4.51 8.03 7.34
N ARG A 69 3.85 7.21 8.16
CA ARG A 69 4.46 6.04 8.81
C ARG A 69 3.48 4.88 8.78
N ILE A 70 3.96 3.70 8.42
CA ILE A 70 3.14 2.49 8.42
C ILE A 70 3.84 1.36 9.17
N HIS A 71 3.05 0.53 9.83
CA HIS A 71 3.50 -0.72 10.44
C HIS A 71 2.87 -1.88 9.70
N MET A 72 3.65 -2.95 9.52
CA MET A 72 3.18 -4.21 8.93
C MET A 72 3.45 -5.34 9.90
N GLU A 73 2.43 -6.16 10.14
CA GLU A 73 2.55 -7.37 10.95
C GLU A 73 2.28 -8.58 10.06
N PHE A 74 3.27 -9.46 9.96
CA PHE A 74 3.17 -10.68 9.17
C PHE A 74 2.55 -11.83 9.97
N ALA A 75 2.10 -12.87 9.27
CA ALA A 75 1.44 -14.02 9.89
C ALA A 75 2.31 -14.73 10.92
N ASP A 76 3.64 -14.64 10.79
CA ASP A 76 4.61 -15.23 11.75
C ASP A 76 4.85 -14.34 12.99
N GLY A 77 4.15 -13.20 13.09
CA GLY A 77 4.28 -12.25 14.20
C GLY A 77 5.38 -11.22 14.03
N CYS A 78 6.15 -11.28 12.95
CA CYS A 78 7.18 -10.26 12.68
C CYS A 78 6.50 -8.92 12.36
N VAL A 79 7.00 -7.84 12.98
CA VAL A 79 6.50 -6.48 12.75
C VAL A 79 7.62 -5.65 12.12
N LYS A 80 7.28 -4.93 11.05
CA LYS A 80 8.20 -3.96 10.42
C LYS A 80 7.58 -2.59 10.42
N GLU A 81 8.40 -1.58 10.71
CA GLU A 81 8.01 -0.17 10.61
C GLU A 81 8.66 0.46 9.39
N PHE A 82 7.86 1.23 8.65
CA PHE A 82 8.33 2.03 7.52
C PHE A 82 8.05 3.49 7.81
N VAL A 83 9.08 4.33 7.68
CA VAL A 83 9.00 5.78 7.94
C VAL A 83 9.44 6.51 6.69
N ALA A 84 8.59 7.40 6.18
CA ALA A 84 8.90 8.17 4.97
C ALA A 84 10.10 9.10 5.19
N PRO A 85 10.97 9.31 4.18
CA PRO A 85 10.96 8.67 2.86
C PRO A 85 11.68 7.30 2.89
N GLN A 86 11.06 6.28 2.32
CA GLN A 86 11.63 4.93 2.36
C GLN A 86 11.08 4.08 1.20
N VAL A 87 11.97 3.34 0.54
CA VAL A 87 11.55 2.31 -0.41
C VAL A 87 10.96 1.15 0.39
N VAL A 88 9.82 0.64 -0.06
CA VAL A 88 9.16 -0.49 0.59
C VAL A 88 9.11 -1.69 -0.35
N MET A 89 9.36 -2.86 0.23
CA MET A 89 9.19 -4.17 -0.42
C MET A 89 8.51 -5.06 0.61
N ILE A 90 7.21 -5.30 0.42
CA ILE A 90 6.39 -5.97 1.41
C ILE A 90 5.76 -7.20 0.77
N GLU A 91 6.07 -8.38 1.31
CA GLU A 91 5.54 -9.66 0.85
C GLU A 91 4.05 -9.80 1.19
N PRO A 92 3.29 -10.64 0.47
CA PRO A 92 1.91 -10.96 0.86
C PRO A 92 1.82 -11.61 2.25
N GLY A 93 0.66 -11.55 2.86
CA GLY A 93 0.40 -12.17 4.14
C GLY A 93 0.67 -11.26 5.33
N HIS A 94 0.14 -10.05 5.30
CA HIS A 94 0.34 -9.06 6.36
C HIS A 94 -0.94 -8.34 6.73
N ASP A 95 -0.97 -7.85 7.97
CA ASP A 95 -1.84 -6.76 8.40
C ASP A 95 -1.01 -5.47 8.36
N GLY A 96 -1.65 -4.33 8.24
CA GLY A 96 -0.95 -3.06 8.21
C GLY A 96 -1.79 -1.94 8.80
N TRP A 97 -1.13 -0.93 9.36
CA TRP A 97 -1.81 0.23 9.94
C TRP A 97 -0.96 1.48 9.83
N VAL A 98 -1.66 2.62 9.86
CA VAL A 98 -1.02 3.94 9.85
C VAL A 98 -0.69 4.34 11.28
N GLU A 99 0.56 4.75 11.49
CA GLU A 99 1.00 5.31 12.77
C GLU A 99 1.00 6.83 12.72
N GLY A 100 0.65 7.45 13.84
CA GLY A 100 0.73 8.89 14.02
C GLY A 100 -0.50 9.64 13.53
N ASN A 101 -0.33 10.95 13.34
CA ASN A 101 -1.41 11.90 13.10
C ASN A 101 -1.47 12.40 11.66
N ALA A 102 -0.73 11.78 10.74
CA ALA A 102 -0.74 12.14 9.34
C ALA A 102 -1.08 10.92 8.48
N PRO A 103 -1.77 11.13 7.34
CA PRO A 103 -2.00 10.03 6.42
C PRO A 103 -0.69 9.51 5.83
N ALA A 104 -0.67 8.24 5.44
CA ALA A 104 0.48 7.67 4.75
C ALA A 104 0.22 7.69 3.24
N VAL A 105 1.22 8.14 2.47
CA VAL A 105 1.14 8.19 1.01
C VAL A 105 2.19 7.26 0.44
N LEU A 106 1.74 6.24 -0.29
CA LEU A 106 2.58 5.23 -0.89
C LEU A 106 2.41 5.24 -2.41
N ILE A 107 3.53 5.36 -3.13
CA ILE A 107 3.55 5.20 -4.58
C ILE A 107 4.01 3.77 -4.88
N GLU A 108 3.14 2.99 -5.51
CA GLU A 108 3.38 1.58 -5.76
C GLU A 108 3.50 1.27 -7.25
N PHE A 109 4.33 0.28 -7.54
CA PHE A 109 4.43 -0.34 -8.86
C PHE A 109 3.95 -1.77 -8.73
N ASP A 110 2.89 -2.14 -9.46
CA ASP A 110 2.36 -3.50 -9.36
C ASP A 110 1.97 -4.09 -10.73
N PHE A 111 1.67 -5.38 -10.72
CA PHE A 111 1.30 -6.17 -11.89
C PHE A 111 -0.01 -6.92 -11.63
N GLU A 112 -0.97 -6.27 -10.98
CA GLU A 112 -2.27 -6.81 -10.58
C GLU A 112 -2.14 -7.99 -9.62
N GLY A 113 -2.22 -9.16 -9.87
CA GLY A 113 -2.04 -10.28 -8.95
C GLY A 113 -0.67 -10.90 -9.00
N ASP A 114 0.23 -10.35 -9.80
CA ASP A 114 1.50 -10.99 -10.16
C ASP A 114 2.73 -10.24 -9.64
N THR A 115 2.53 -9.26 -8.76
CA THR A 115 3.59 -8.35 -8.31
C THR A 115 4.75 -9.09 -7.64
N ALA A 116 4.45 -9.99 -6.70
CA ALA A 116 5.49 -10.72 -5.99
C ALA A 116 6.36 -11.52 -6.94
N LYS A 117 5.74 -12.24 -7.88
CA LYS A 117 6.45 -13.07 -8.86
C LYS A 117 7.32 -12.23 -9.78
N LYS A 118 6.76 -11.15 -10.35
CA LYS A 118 7.47 -10.30 -11.31
C LYS A 118 8.58 -9.47 -10.68
N CYS A 119 8.42 -9.10 -9.40
CA CYS A 119 9.43 -8.35 -8.66
C CYS A 119 10.41 -9.25 -7.90
N GLY A 120 10.25 -10.57 -7.99
CA GLY A 120 11.16 -11.50 -7.32
C GLY A 120 11.00 -11.60 -5.81
N LEU A 121 9.82 -11.25 -5.30
CA LEU A 121 9.53 -11.35 -3.86
C LEU A 121 9.04 -12.76 -3.50
N PRO A 122 9.29 -13.20 -2.26
CA PRO A 122 8.64 -14.40 -1.75
C PRO A 122 7.12 -14.24 -1.74
N THR A 123 6.40 -15.35 -1.81
CA THR A 123 4.93 -15.35 -1.72
C THR A 123 4.43 -15.20 -0.30
N ALA A 124 5.31 -15.28 0.69
CA ALA A 124 5.04 -15.05 2.11
C ALA A 124 6.30 -14.57 2.80
N HIS A 125 6.15 -13.89 3.93
CA HIS A 125 7.29 -13.43 4.72
C HIS A 125 8.09 -14.61 5.26
N LYS A 126 9.42 -14.53 5.09
CA LYS A 126 10.35 -15.53 5.59
C LYS A 126 11.47 -14.83 6.38
N HIS A 127 11.91 -15.51 7.42
CA HIS A 127 13.07 -15.08 8.19
C HIS A 127 14.37 -15.56 7.56
#